data_a261fb594f48fe85fa6309b62096b654
#
_entry.id   a261fb594f48fe85fa6309b62096b654
#
_cell.length_a   1.000
_cell.length_b   1.000
_cell.length_c   1.000
_cell.angle_alpha   90.00
_cell.angle_beta   90.00
_cell.angle_gamma   90.00
#
_symmetry.space_group_name_H-M   'P 1'
#
loop_
_entity.id
_entity.type
_entity.pdbx_description
1 polymer ?
#
loop_
_entity_poly.entity_id
_entity_poly.type
_entity_poly.pdbx_seq_one_letter_code
_entity_poly.pdbx_strand_id
1 'polypeptide(L)'
;SGDTILVDGELLPTAQAPRLWRYHKPKGLVTSHKDPQGRPTVFANLPDSLPRVVSVGRLDINTEGLLLLTTDGALARHLELPSTGWLRRYRVRAHMGSHSAITQRSLDALKRGLSVDGIRFGPNEAKLERTQGRNVWLKISMREGKNREVKRIAANLGLSGNRLNRTSFGPFALGVLKVGAVDEIKQKVIAEQLGGTVSRTLGVRS
;
A
#
# COMPACT_ATOMS: atom_id res chain seq x y z
N SER A 1 -28.16 -17.29 -6.89
CA SER A 1 -28.78 -17.53 -8.20
C SER A 1 -28.05 -16.65 -9.21
N GLY A 2 -27.20 -17.27 -10.02
CA GLY A 2 -26.55 -16.55 -11.11
C GLY A 2 -27.53 -16.40 -12.27
N ASP A 3 -27.89 -15.18 -12.59
CA ASP A 3 -28.69 -14.90 -13.77
C ASP A 3 -27.86 -15.21 -15.01
N THR A 4 -28.35 -16.15 -15.80
CA THR A 4 -27.77 -16.52 -17.09
C THR A 4 -28.29 -15.52 -18.12
N ILE A 5 -27.42 -14.63 -18.59
CA ILE A 5 -27.78 -13.68 -19.65
C ILE A 5 -27.38 -14.26 -20.99
N LEU A 6 -28.34 -14.40 -21.88
CA LEU A 6 -28.14 -14.79 -23.28
C LEU A 6 -28.23 -13.54 -24.17
N VAL A 7 -27.24 -13.33 -25.03
CA VAL A 7 -27.27 -12.32 -26.09
C VAL A 7 -27.09 -13.08 -27.41
N ASP A 8 -28.07 -12.91 -28.34
CA ASP A 8 -28.11 -13.60 -29.64
C ASP A 8 -28.00 -15.14 -29.52
N GLY A 9 -28.51 -15.73 -28.41
CA GLY A 9 -28.47 -17.17 -28.17
C GLY A 9 -27.15 -17.72 -27.68
N GLU A 10 -26.15 -16.87 -27.45
CA GLU A 10 -24.88 -17.26 -26.83
C GLU A 10 -24.84 -16.89 -25.34
N LEU A 11 -24.27 -17.79 -24.53
CA LEU A 11 -24.02 -17.53 -23.12
C LEU A 11 -22.95 -16.46 -22.99
N LEU A 12 -23.30 -15.30 -22.42
CA LEU A 12 -22.29 -14.34 -22.00
C LEU A 12 -21.44 -14.95 -20.88
N PRO A 13 -20.12 -14.78 -20.94
CA PRO A 13 -19.27 -15.18 -19.82
C PRO A 13 -19.78 -14.50 -18.55
N THR A 14 -20.09 -15.27 -17.52
CA THR A 14 -20.41 -14.72 -16.20
C THR A 14 -19.20 -13.91 -15.74
N ALA A 15 -19.44 -12.66 -15.37
CA ALA A 15 -18.39 -11.81 -14.82
C ALA A 15 -17.71 -12.53 -13.64
N GLN A 16 -16.41 -12.74 -13.73
CA GLN A 16 -15.66 -13.36 -12.67
C GLN A 16 -15.56 -12.38 -11.48
N ALA A 17 -15.70 -12.91 -10.27
CA ALA A 17 -15.51 -12.11 -9.06
C ALA A 17 -14.10 -11.53 -9.01
N PRO A 18 -13.94 -10.27 -8.57
CA PRO A 18 -12.62 -9.67 -8.40
C PRO A 18 -11.75 -10.50 -7.45
N ARG A 19 -10.52 -10.73 -7.82
CA ARG A 19 -9.53 -11.40 -6.99
C ARG A 19 -8.53 -10.39 -6.45
N LEU A 20 -8.02 -10.62 -5.26
CA LEU A 20 -7.10 -9.72 -4.55
C LEU A 20 -5.99 -10.54 -3.91
N TRP A 21 -4.74 -10.06 -4.04
CA TRP A 21 -3.56 -10.67 -3.43
C TRP A 21 -2.81 -9.68 -2.58
N ARG A 22 -2.17 -10.17 -1.53
CA ARG A 22 -1.08 -9.48 -0.86
C ARG A 22 0.22 -9.83 -1.58
N TYR A 23 1.04 -8.85 -1.86
CA TYR A 23 2.37 -8.99 -2.43
C TYR A 23 3.38 -8.29 -1.54
N HIS A 24 4.48 -8.96 -1.21
CA HIS A 24 5.60 -8.34 -0.53
C HIS A 24 6.58 -7.79 -1.56
N LYS A 25 6.40 -6.54 -1.91
CA LYS A 25 7.24 -5.86 -2.90
C LYS A 25 8.66 -5.71 -2.35
N PRO A 26 9.68 -6.22 -3.05
CA PRO A 26 11.07 -5.93 -2.71
C PRO A 26 11.47 -4.50 -3.12
N LYS A 27 12.57 -4.03 -2.57
CA LYS A 27 13.22 -2.82 -3.03
C LYS A 27 13.72 -2.98 -4.47
N GLY A 28 13.69 -1.91 -5.25
CA GLY A 28 14.28 -1.87 -6.59
C GLY A 28 13.32 -2.13 -7.75
N LEU A 29 12.04 -2.37 -7.49
CA LEU A 29 11.01 -2.57 -8.50
C LEU A 29 10.08 -1.37 -8.62
N VAL A 30 9.82 -0.94 -9.85
CA VAL A 30 8.85 0.12 -10.16
C VAL A 30 7.44 -0.45 -10.19
N THR A 31 6.49 0.23 -9.56
CA THR A 31 5.07 -0.13 -9.63
C THR A 31 4.44 0.42 -10.91
N SER A 32 4.80 -0.18 -12.04
CA SER A 32 4.30 0.20 -13.36
C SER A 32 4.37 -1.00 -14.30
N HIS A 33 3.45 -1.10 -15.26
CA HIS A 33 3.51 -2.12 -16.31
C HIS A 33 4.59 -1.82 -17.35
N LYS A 34 4.90 -0.55 -17.56
CA LYS A 34 5.98 -0.08 -18.43
C LYS A 34 6.77 1.00 -17.72
N ASP A 35 8.07 0.92 -17.83
CA ASP A 35 8.96 1.97 -17.34
C ASP A 35 9.73 2.59 -18.52
N PRO A 36 9.57 3.91 -18.78
CA PRO A 36 10.29 4.59 -19.87
C PRO A 36 11.81 4.51 -19.75
N GLN A 37 12.33 4.34 -18.53
CA GLN A 37 13.76 4.22 -18.25
C GLN A 37 14.27 2.77 -18.27
N GLY A 38 13.40 1.79 -18.58
CA GLY A 38 13.76 0.38 -18.63
C GLY A 38 14.09 -0.26 -17.28
N ARG A 39 13.68 0.35 -16.17
CA ARG A 39 13.90 -0.21 -14.83
C ARG A 39 13.03 -1.45 -14.60
N PRO A 40 13.46 -2.42 -13.77
CA PRO A 40 12.66 -3.60 -13.46
C PRO A 40 11.32 -3.19 -12.84
N THR A 41 10.24 -3.86 -13.26
CA THR A 41 8.89 -3.60 -12.78
C THR A 41 8.39 -4.70 -11.86
N VAL A 42 7.44 -4.36 -10.98
CA VAL A 42 6.72 -5.34 -10.15
C VAL A 42 6.11 -6.42 -11.03
N PHE A 43 5.41 -6.02 -12.10
CA PHE A 43 4.63 -6.96 -12.92
C PHE A 43 5.50 -7.95 -13.70
N ALA A 44 6.69 -7.57 -14.11
CA ALA A 44 7.65 -8.47 -14.76
C ALA A 44 8.26 -9.49 -13.79
N ASN A 45 8.17 -9.26 -12.49
CA ASN A 45 8.77 -10.09 -11.44
C ASN A 45 7.73 -10.86 -10.61
N LEU A 46 6.46 -10.85 -11.01
CA LEU A 46 5.43 -11.63 -10.36
C LEU A 46 5.50 -13.10 -10.78
N PRO A 47 5.04 -14.04 -9.93
CA PRO A 47 4.93 -15.44 -10.29
C PRO A 47 4.05 -15.64 -11.53
N ASP A 48 4.44 -16.55 -12.44
CA ASP A 48 3.71 -16.85 -13.67
C ASP A 48 2.31 -17.43 -13.40
N SER A 49 2.09 -17.97 -12.21
CA SER A 49 0.79 -18.50 -11.77
C SER A 49 -0.28 -17.44 -11.57
N LEU A 50 0.11 -16.15 -11.44
CA LEU A 50 -0.86 -15.06 -11.32
C LEU A 50 -1.50 -14.72 -12.66
N PRO A 51 -2.82 -14.45 -12.68
CA PRO A 51 -3.44 -13.83 -13.85
C PRO A 51 -2.93 -12.40 -14.03
N ARG A 52 -3.34 -11.74 -15.10
CA ARG A 52 -3.06 -10.31 -15.27
C ARG A 52 -3.69 -9.52 -14.13
N VAL A 53 -2.89 -8.72 -13.44
CA VAL A 53 -3.31 -7.89 -12.31
C VAL A 53 -2.88 -6.44 -12.48
N VAL A 54 -3.57 -5.57 -11.76
CA VAL A 54 -3.19 -4.18 -11.54
C VAL A 54 -2.88 -3.98 -10.06
N SER A 55 -2.09 -2.96 -9.73
CA SER A 55 -1.81 -2.64 -8.34
C SER A 55 -2.88 -1.72 -7.74
N VAL A 56 -3.11 -1.87 -6.45
CA VAL A 56 -3.89 -0.93 -5.63
C VAL A 56 -2.92 0.14 -5.15
N GLY A 57 -2.93 1.28 -5.82
CA GLY A 57 -1.94 2.32 -5.58
C GLY A 57 -0.53 1.93 -6.03
N ARG A 58 0.43 2.64 -5.50
CA ARG A 58 1.83 2.51 -5.87
C ARG A 58 2.72 2.56 -4.65
N LEU A 59 3.83 1.83 -4.72
CA LEU A 59 4.98 2.02 -3.83
C LEU A 59 6.15 2.51 -4.67
N ASP A 60 6.92 3.45 -4.13
CA ASP A 60 8.14 3.93 -4.78
C ASP A 60 9.14 2.78 -5.01
N ILE A 61 10.05 2.96 -5.97
CA ILE A 61 11.06 1.97 -6.32
C ILE A 61 11.84 1.45 -5.09
N ASN A 62 12.16 2.33 -4.16
CA ASN A 62 12.93 2.01 -2.95
C ASN A 62 12.07 1.72 -1.72
N THR A 63 10.75 1.70 -1.84
CA THR A 63 9.84 1.32 -0.77
C THR A 63 9.50 -0.16 -0.88
N GLU A 64 9.63 -0.86 0.23
CA GLU A 64 9.33 -2.29 0.37
C GLU A 64 7.96 -2.49 1.01
N GLY A 65 7.49 -3.72 1.01
CA GLY A 65 6.37 -4.16 1.83
C GLY A 65 5.09 -4.42 1.08
N LEU A 66 3.99 -4.26 1.77
CA LEU A 66 2.67 -4.67 1.29
C LEU A 66 2.20 -3.82 0.11
N LEU A 67 2.00 -4.48 -1.02
CA LEU A 67 1.31 -3.95 -2.19
C LEU A 67 0.15 -4.90 -2.52
N LEU A 68 -1.05 -4.37 -2.61
CA LEU A 68 -2.21 -5.15 -3.03
C LEU A 68 -2.29 -5.20 -4.54
N LEU A 69 -2.62 -6.37 -5.07
CA LEU A 69 -2.79 -6.63 -6.49
C LEU A 69 -4.19 -7.20 -6.72
N THR A 70 -4.84 -6.78 -7.80
CA THR A 70 -6.19 -7.27 -8.13
C THR A 70 -6.38 -7.46 -9.62
N THR A 71 -7.30 -8.35 -9.97
CA THR A 71 -7.77 -8.54 -11.36
C THR A 71 -8.73 -7.44 -11.82
N ASP A 72 -9.26 -6.62 -10.90
CA ASP A 72 -10.34 -5.69 -11.17
C ASP A 72 -9.93 -4.24 -10.88
N GLY A 73 -9.88 -3.42 -11.94
CA GLY A 73 -9.55 -2.00 -11.83
C GLY A 73 -10.56 -1.18 -11.01
N ALA A 74 -11.83 -1.58 -10.98
CA ALA A 74 -12.83 -0.90 -10.16
C ALA A 74 -12.60 -1.15 -8.67
N LEU A 75 -12.25 -2.38 -8.30
CA LEU A 75 -11.83 -2.68 -6.92
C LEU A 75 -10.58 -1.88 -6.54
N ALA A 76 -9.57 -1.86 -7.40
CA ALA A 76 -8.36 -1.08 -7.16
C ALA A 76 -8.68 0.40 -6.89
N ARG A 77 -9.49 1.02 -7.74
CA ARG A 77 -9.90 2.43 -7.58
C ARG A 77 -10.66 2.67 -6.28
N HIS A 78 -11.58 1.76 -5.92
CA HIS A 78 -12.32 1.86 -4.67
C HIS A 78 -11.39 1.86 -3.45
N LEU A 79 -10.43 0.95 -3.43
CA LEU A 79 -9.46 0.83 -2.32
C LEU A 79 -8.49 2.00 -2.24
N GLU A 80 -8.22 2.67 -3.36
CA GLU A 80 -7.34 3.84 -3.44
C GLU A 80 -8.03 5.15 -3.04
N LEU A 81 -9.37 5.21 -3.04
CA LEU A 81 -10.11 6.46 -2.82
C LEU A 81 -9.74 7.10 -1.49
N PRO A 82 -9.44 8.42 -1.47
CA PRO A 82 -9.22 9.15 -0.23
C PRO A 82 -10.40 9.07 0.73
N SER A 83 -11.62 8.99 0.21
CA SER A 83 -12.86 8.85 1.00
C SER A 83 -12.95 7.51 1.74
N THR A 84 -12.30 6.46 1.25
CA THR A 84 -12.18 5.19 1.97
C THR A 84 -11.32 5.36 3.23
N GLY A 85 -10.34 6.26 3.17
CA GLY A 85 -9.57 6.73 4.32
C GLY A 85 -8.80 5.64 5.06
N TRP A 86 -8.44 4.55 4.38
CA TRP A 86 -7.74 3.44 5.01
C TRP A 86 -6.37 3.85 5.50
N LEU A 87 -6.06 3.43 6.72
CA LEU A 87 -4.80 3.71 7.38
C LEU A 87 -3.67 2.90 6.73
N ARG A 88 -2.59 3.58 6.38
CA ARG A 88 -1.35 2.96 5.90
C ARG A 88 -0.33 3.01 7.01
N ARG A 89 0.29 1.89 7.33
CA ARG A 89 1.33 1.81 8.34
C ARG A 89 2.66 1.47 7.71
N TYR A 90 3.67 2.22 8.11
CA TYR A 90 5.04 2.05 7.65
C TYR A 90 5.97 1.82 8.83
N ARG A 91 6.94 0.95 8.64
CA ARG A 91 8.10 0.85 9.49
C ARG A 91 9.27 1.52 8.81
N VAL A 92 9.90 2.44 9.50
CA VAL A 92 11.01 3.26 8.98
C VAL A 92 12.24 2.97 9.79
N ARG A 93 13.32 2.57 9.12
CA ARG A 93 14.67 2.56 9.68
C ARG A 93 15.44 3.71 9.06
N ALA A 94 16.00 4.58 9.89
CA ALA A 94 16.68 5.77 9.42
C ALA A 94 17.90 6.11 10.27
N HIS A 95 18.72 7.02 9.76
CA HIS A 95 19.89 7.53 10.45
C HIS A 95 19.65 8.99 10.84
N MET A 96 19.87 9.31 12.10
CA MET A 96 19.80 10.69 12.60
C MET A 96 21.07 11.47 12.21
N GLY A 97 20.90 12.65 11.62
CA GLY A 97 22.01 13.56 11.36
C GLY A 97 22.69 14.01 12.64
N SER A 98 23.88 14.63 12.50
CA SER A 98 24.73 15.01 13.66
C SER A 98 24.02 15.92 14.67
N HIS A 99 23.07 16.72 14.19
CA HIS A 99 22.33 17.70 14.99
C HIS A 99 20.86 17.30 15.23
N SER A 100 20.48 16.08 14.84
CA SER A 100 19.11 15.59 15.00
C SER A 100 18.99 14.74 16.25
N ALA A 101 17.99 15.02 17.08
CA ALA A 101 17.56 14.17 18.17
C ALA A 101 16.06 13.90 18.00
N ILE A 102 15.72 12.66 17.77
CA ILE A 102 14.33 12.22 17.64
C ILE A 102 13.85 11.69 18.98
N THR A 103 12.80 12.32 19.49
CA THR A 103 12.10 11.90 20.70
C THR A 103 10.62 11.68 20.38
N GLN A 104 9.91 10.92 21.21
CA GLN A 104 8.46 10.75 21.04
C GLN A 104 7.73 12.09 21.03
N ARG A 105 8.18 13.05 21.84
CA ARG A 105 7.60 14.40 21.88
C ARG A 105 7.74 15.12 20.53
N SER A 106 8.89 15.05 19.86
CA SER A 106 9.09 15.65 18.54
C SER A 106 8.22 14.99 17.46
N LEU A 107 7.98 13.68 17.59
CA LEU A 107 7.09 12.93 16.68
C LEU A 107 5.61 13.24 16.91
N ASP A 108 5.20 13.53 18.12
CA ASP A 108 3.81 13.87 18.46
C ASP A 108 3.32 15.15 17.79
N ALA A 109 4.24 16.02 17.41
CA ALA A 109 3.91 17.22 16.64
C ALA A 109 3.29 16.90 15.26
N LEU A 110 3.59 15.74 14.69
CA LEU A 110 3.02 15.28 13.39
C LEU A 110 1.51 15.05 13.45
N LYS A 111 0.94 14.87 14.63
CA LYS A 111 -0.52 14.71 14.82
C LYS A 111 -1.31 15.93 14.36
N ARG A 112 -0.68 17.09 14.30
CA ARG A 112 -1.30 18.35 13.86
C ARG A 112 -1.16 18.60 12.36
N GLY A 113 -0.51 17.70 11.64
CA GLY A 113 -0.15 17.89 10.25
C GLY A 113 1.15 18.66 10.09
N LEU A 114 1.65 18.72 8.88
CA LEU A 114 2.95 19.28 8.54
C LEU A 114 2.93 19.89 7.14
N SER A 115 3.63 21.00 6.94
CA SER A 115 3.90 21.53 5.60
C SER A 115 5.37 21.37 5.28
N VAL A 116 5.68 20.74 4.15
CA VAL A 116 7.05 20.53 3.66
C VAL A 116 7.10 20.92 2.20
N ASP A 117 8.03 21.78 1.82
CA ASP A 117 8.21 22.24 0.43
C ASP A 117 6.91 22.76 -0.22
N GLY A 118 6.09 23.47 0.54
CA GLY A 118 4.80 24.00 0.08
C GLY A 118 3.68 22.97 -0.02
N ILE A 119 3.94 21.71 0.31
CA ILE A 119 2.94 20.65 0.33
C ILE A 119 2.44 20.45 1.76
N ARG A 120 1.13 20.53 1.95
CA ARG A 120 0.52 20.24 3.24
C ARG A 120 0.21 18.76 3.37
N PHE A 121 0.74 18.14 4.42
CA PHE A 121 0.41 16.79 4.83
C PHE A 121 -0.59 16.83 5.99
N GLY A 122 -1.55 15.94 5.94
CA GLY A 122 -2.54 15.79 6.99
C GLY A 122 -1.95 15.24 8.30
N PRO A 123 -2.80 15.07 9.32
CA PRO A 123 -2.38 14.48 10.58
C PRO A 123 -1.79 13.09 10.38
N ASN A 124 -0.62 12.86 10.95
CA ASN A 124 0.07 11.58 10.95
C ASN A 124 0.37 11.17 12.37
N GLU A 125 0.43 9.88 12.61
CA GLU A 125 0.89 9.33 13.87
C GLU A 125 2.24 8.66 13.67
N ALA A 126 3.24 9.08 14.46
CA ALA A 126 4.56 8.49 14.46
C ALA A 126 4.93 8.04 15.87
N LYS A 127 5.44 6.82 15.98
CA LYS A 127 5.89 6.22 17.23
C LYS A 127 7.35 5.85 17.13
N LEU A 128 8.14 6.31 18.10
CA LEU A 128 9.51 5.87 18.27
C LEU A 128 9.51 4.44 18.80
N GLU A 129 10.07 3.52 18.03
CA GLU A 129 10.13 2.10 18.38
C GLU A 129 11.44 1.76 19.07
N ARG A 130 12.57 2.23 18.53
CA ARG A 130 13.90 1.93 19.04
C ARG A 130 14.92 2.95 18.55
N THR A 131 15.94 3.18 19.36
CA THR A 131 17.15 3.94 19.01
C THR A 131 18.37 3.08 19.31
N GLN A 132 19.33 3.05 18.39
CA GLN A 132 20.61 2.38 18.59
C GLN A 132 21.71 3.23 17.92
N GLY A 133 22.53 3.89 18.74
CA GLY A 133 23.47 4.89 18.24
C GLY A 133 22.75 5.99 17.50
N ARG A 134 23.12 6.24 16.25
CA ARG A 134 22.45 7.21 15.36
C ARG A 134 21.32 6.56 14.54
N ASN A 135 21.08 5.27 14.64
CA ASN A 135 19.98 4.60 13.97
C ASN A 135 18.69 4.72 14.78
N VAL A 136 17.60 4.92 14.10
CA VAL A 136 16.27 5.05 14.69
C VAL A 136 15.25 4.21 13.91
N TRP A 137 14.35 3.57 14.63
CA TRP A 137 13.22 2.82 14.07
C TRP A 137 11.93 3.49 14.50
N LEU A 138 11.11 3.83 13.51
CA LEU A 138 9.82 4.49 13.69
C LEU A 138 8.71 3.66 13.10
N LYS A 139 7.51 3.78 13.69
CA LYS A 139 6.25 3.37 13.07
C LYS A 139 5.49 4.64 12.70
N ILE A 140 5.15 4.80 11.43
CA ILE A 140 4.39 5.95 10.93
C ILE A 140 3.08 5.45 10.34
N SER A 141 1.98 6.07 10.76
CA SER A 141 0.63 5.76 10.28
C SER A 141 0.02 7.01 9.65
N MET A 142 -0.59 6.85 8.47
CA MET A 142 -1.24 7.94 7.75
C MET A 142 -2.44 7.45 6.96
N ARG A 143 -3.42 8.33 6.74
CA ARG A 143 -4.64 8.02 5.98
C ARG A 143 -4.59 8.51 4.54
N GLU A 144 -3.66 9.36 4.22
CA GLU A 144 -3.42 9.83 2.85
C GLU A 144 -2.17 9.18 2.26
N GLY A 145 -2.00 9.29 0.96
CA GLY A 145 -0.86 8.72 0.26
C GLY A 145 -0.29 9.71 -0.76
N LYS A 146 0.03 10.93 -0.31
CA LYS A 146 0.67 11.92 -1.16
C LYS A 146 2.05 11.45 -1.61
N ASN A 147 2.48 11.94 -2.77
CA ASN A 147 3.74 11.52 -3.36
C ASN A 147 4.91 11.61 -2.37
N ARG A 148 5.55 10.48 -2.11
CA ARG A 148 6.72 10.35 -1.25
C ARG A 148 6.53 10.94 0.16
N GLU A 149 5.30 10.89 0.68
CA GLU A 149 4.93 11.55 1.94
C GLU A 149 5.83 11.10 3.11
N VAL A 150 6.01 9.79 3.31
CA VAL A 150 6.86 9.26 4.39
C VAL A 150 8.30 9.74 4.25
N LYS A 151 8.85 9.75 3.04
CA LYS A 151 10.21 10.22 2.78
C LYS A 151 10.38 11.71 3.03
N ARG A 152 9.39 12.51 2.67
CA ARG A 152 9.39 13.97 2.91
C ARG A 152 9.29 14.28 4.40
N ILE A 153 8.45 13.56 5.12
CA ILE A 153 8.33 13.69 6.58
C ILE A 153 9.64 13.29 7.26
N ALA A 154 10.23 12.16 6.87
CA ALA A 154 11.51 11.72 7.43
C ALA A 154 12.64 12.72 7.18
N ALA A 155 12.76 13.26 5.98
CA ALA A 155 13.75 14.29 5.66
C ALA A 155 13.54 15.56 6.48
N ASN A 156 12.31 15.99 6.68
CA ASN A 156 11.98 17.14 7.52
C ASN A 156 12.37 16.94 8.99
N LEU A 157 12.33 15.69 9.46
CA LEU A 157 12.81 15.31 10.81
C LEU A 157 14.33 15.20 10.89
N GLY A 158 15.07 15.48 9.82
CA GLY A 158 16.52 15.37 9.78
C GLY A 158 17.03 13.93 9.66
N LEU A 159 16.21 13.03 9.16
CA LEU A 159 16.55 11.62 8.98
C LEU A 159 17.03 11.35 7.55
N SER A 160 18.03 10.48 7.41
CA SER A 160 18.61 10.07 6.13
C SER A 160 18.79 8.57 6.04
N GLY A 161 19.08 8.06 4.84
CA GLY A 161 19.31 6.63 4.63
C GLY A 161 18.11 5.76 4.98
N ASN A 162 16.91 6.22 4.67
CA ASN A 162 15.67 5.60 5.11
C ASN A 162 15.42 4.27 4.41
N ARG A 163 15.17 3.22 5.18
CA ARG A 163 14.55 2.00 4.73
C ARG A 163 13.07 2.04 5.10
N LEU A 164 12.21 1.98 4.09
CA LEU A 164 10.76 2.08 4.25
C LEU A 164 10.10 0.75 3.92
N ASN A 165 9.27 0.28 4.85
CA ASN A 165 8.49 -0.94 4.67
C ASN A 165 7.03 -0.67 5.03
N ARG A 166 6.14 -0.75 4.06
CA ARG A 166 4.70 -0.67 4.33
C ARG A 166 4.22 -1.99 4.91
N THR A 167 3.81 -1.98 6.16
CA THR A 167 3.42 -3.18 6.91
C THR A 167 1.93 -3.45 6.86
N SER A 168 1.10 -2.44 6.58
CA SER A 168 -0.33 -2.62 6.41
C SER A 168 -0.95 -1.56 5.49
N PHE A 169 -2.05 -1.94 4.89
CA PHE A 169 -2.91 -1.08 4.09
C PHE A 169 -4.37 -1.37 4.49
N GLY A 170 -4.97 -0.45 5.26
CA GLY A 170 -6.26 -0.71 5.88
C GLY A 170 -6.22 -1.96 6.75
N PRO A 171 -7.18 -2.89 6.58
CA PRO A 171 -7.27 -4.11 7.36
C PRO A 171 -6.26 -5.19 6.92
N PHE A 172 -5.59 -5.01 5.78
CA PHE A 172 -4.65 -5.99 5.25
C PHE A 172 -3.25 -5.74 5.79
N ALA A 173 -2.64 -6.79 6.31
CA ALA A 173 -1.30 -6.73 6.89
C ALA A 173 -0.32 -7.60 6.10
N LEU A 174 0.94 -7.16 6.06
CA LEU A 174 2.04 -7.93 5.47
C LEU A 174 2.31 -9.23 6.24
N GLY A 175 2.26 -9.15 7.59
CA GLY A 175 2.52 -10.30 8.44
C GLY A 175 3.87 -10.93 8.17
N VAL A 176 3.87 -12.26 8.04
CA VAL A 176 5.06 -13.08 7.78
C VAL A 176 5.28 -13.41 6.30
N LEU A 177 4.57 -12.73 5.40
CA LEU A 177 4.73 -12.95 3.97
C LEU A 177 6.16 -12.65 3.53
N LYS A 178 6.82 -13.63 2.90
CA LYS A 178 8.20 -13.50 2.46
C LYS A 178 8.35 -12.48 1.33
N VAL A 179 9.50 -11.82 1.25
CA VAL A 179 9.84 -10.90 0.17
C VAL A 179 9.66 -11.57 -1.20
N GLY A 180 8.95 -10.90 -2.10
CA GLY A 180 8.64 -11.41 -3.43
C GLY A 180 7.48 -12.41 -3.49
N ALA A 181 6.95 -12.86 -2.37
CA ALA A 181 5.84 -13.78 -2.33
C ALA A 181 4.49 -13.09 -2.50
N VAL A 182 3.53 -13.84 -3.00
CA VAL A 182 2.13 -13.44 -3.14
C VAL A 182 1.24 -14.39 -2.33
N ASP A 183 0.14 -13.87 -1.82
CA ASP A 183 -0.87 -14.64 -1.09
C ASP A 183 -2.26 -14.12 -1.42
N GLU A 184 -3.12 -15.00 -1.93
CA GLU A 184 -4.47 -14.62 -2.33
C GLU A 184 -5.37 -14.41 -1.11
N ILE A 185 -6.10 -13.31 -1.11
CA ILE A 185 -7.08 -12.97 -0.08
C ILE A 185 -8.41 -13.64 -0.44
N LYS A 186 -8.99 -14.36 0.51
CA LYS A 186 -10.27 -15.06 0.31
C LYS A 186 -11.40 -14.06 0.03
N GLN A 187 -12.32 -14.42 -0.88
CA GLN A 187 -13.46 -13.59 -1.24
C GLN A 187 -14.28 -13.14 -0.02
N LYS A 188 -14.51 -14.03 0.92
CA LYS A 188 -15.21 -13.73 2.17
C LYS A 188 -14.54 -12.60 2.94
N VAL A 189 -13.21 -12.60 3.04
CA VAL A 189 -12.45 -11.55 3.74
C VAL A 189 -12.60 -10.22 3.02
N ILE A 190 -12.51 -10.21 1.68
CA ILE A 190 -12.72 -9.00 0.89
C ILE A 190 -14.12 -8.44 1.14
N ALA A 191 -15.16 -9.30 1.08
CA ALA A 191 -16.54 -8.90 1.29
C ALA A 191 -16.78 -8.31 2.68
N GLU A 192 -16.22 -8.92 3.72
CA GLU A 192 -16.30 -8.44 5.10
C GLU A 192 -15.70 -7.05 5.26
N GLN A 193 -14.58 -6.77 4.58
CA GLN A 193 -13.89 -5.49 4.67
C GLN A 193 -14.55 -4.37 3.84
N LEU A 194 -15.18 -4.72 2.73
CA LEU A 194 -15.87 -3.76 1.87
C LEU A 194 -17.29 -3.43 2.34
N GLY A 195 -17.92 -4.35 3.09
CA GLY A 195 -19.34 -4.28 3.43
C GLY A 195 -20.26 -4.71 2.28
N GLY A 196 -21.49 -5.05 2.63
CA GLY A 196 -22.41 -5.74 1.70
C GLY A 196 -22.77 -4.97 0.44
N THR A 197 -22.99 -3.65 0.54
CA THR A 197 -23.37 -2.83 -0.62
C THR A 197 -22.23 -2.72 -1.62
N VAL A 198 -21.02 -2.38 -1.17
CA VAL A 198 -19.84 -2.25 -2.03
C VAL A 198 -19.46 -3.59 -2.65
N SER A 199 -19.50 -4.67 -1.87
CA SER A 199 -19.20 -6.02 -2.34
C SER A 199 -20.14 -6.42 -3.49
N ARG A 200 -21.45 -6.19 -3.35
CA ARG A 200 -22.42 -6.47 -4.42
C ARG A 200 -22.14 -5.65 -5.66
N THR A 201 -21.89 -4.35 -5.50
CA THR A 201 -21.59 -3.45 -6.63
C THR A 201 -20.34 -3.88 -7.41
N LEU A 202 -19.31 -4.36 -6.70
CA LEU A 202 -18.05 -4.81 -7.30
C LEU A 202 -18.04 -6.29 -7.68
N GLY A 203 -19.10 -7.04 -7.39
CA GLY A 203 -19.19 -8.46 -7.71
C GLY A 203 -18.35 -9.38 -6.83
N VAL A 204 -17.96 -8.91 -5.64
CA VAL A 204 -17.25 -9.72 -4.65
C VAL A 204 -18.21 -10.74 -4.02
N ARG A 205 -17.79 -11.99 -3.93
CA ARG A 205 -18.60 -13.08 -3.36
C ARG A 205 -18.47 -13.08 -1.82
N SER A 206 -19.60 -13.20 -1.16
CA SER A 206 -19.70 -13.38 0.30
C SER A 206 -19.55 -14.84 0.71
#